data_13e6a2b507c1816c2dc1a57fd96ec55e
#
_entry.id   13e6a2b507c1816c2dc1a57fd96ec55e
#
_cell.length_a   1.000
_cell.length_b   1.000
_cell.length_c   1.000
_cell.angle_alpha   90.00
_cell.angle_beta   90.00
_cell.angle_gamma   90.00
#
_symmetry.space_group_name_H-M   'P 1'
#
loop_
_entity.id
_entity.type
_entity.pdbx_description
1 polymer ?
#
loop_
_entity_poly.entity_id
_entity_poly.type
_entity_poly.pdbx_seq_one_letter_code
_entity_poly.pdbx_strand_id
1 'polypeptide(L)'
;GESGVQRINNGGDLLDAKRQTGHIYRSLLRPFGRPTVLREQDALLALSRLDVSVPKVIFCGAQRDPIHKWRALLVTHALDGFVELDHWYATGGRERHGEAGHDRILQALAENLARMHKGRWQHGCLYTKHVFVRVTGEGESARAEVALLDLEKVRQRLTSRTAASHDMKQLRRHSSFSDSEWEKL
;
A
#
# COMPACT_ATOMS: atom_id res chain seq x y z
N GLY A 1 -14.28 17.07 0.02
CA GLY A 1 -13.33 16.84 -1.09
C GLY A 1 -13.78 15.64 -1.91
N GLU A 2 -13.41 15.64 -3.16
CA GLU A 2 -13.68 14.54 -4.09
C GLU A 2 -12.39 13.79 -4.38
N SER A 3 -12.45 12.44 -4.43
CA SER A 3 -11.32 11.59 -4.78
C SER A 3 -11.80 10.47 -5.69
N GLY A 4 -11.03 10.16 -6.73
CA GLY A 4 -11.31 9.06 -7.64
C GLY A 4 -10.02 8.49 -8.23
N VAL A 5 -10.03 7.19 -8.51
CA VAL A 5 -8.94 6.49 -9.20
C VAL A 5 -9.48 5.99 -10.54
N GLN A 6 -8.73 6.22 -11.59
CA GLN A 6 -9.03 5.74 -12.94
C GLN A 6 -7.84 4.96 -13.48
N ARG A 7 -8.11 3.76 -13.99
CA ARG A 7 -7.09 2.98 -14.70
C ARG A 7 -7.00 3.45 -16.14
N ILE A 8 -5.78 3.66 -16.61
CA ILE A 8 -5.45 4.16 -17.95
C ILE A 8 -4.46 3.19 -18.58
N ASN A 9 -4.71 2.85 -19.86
CA ASN A 9 -3.74 2.14 -20.67
C ASN A 9 -3.04 3.15 -21.59
N ASN A 10 -1.73 3.24 -21.46
CA ASN A 10 -0.90 4.14 -22.25
C ASN A 10 0.19 3.36 -22.98
N GLY A 11 -0.12 2.90 -24.21
CA GLY A 11 0.85 2.23 -25.08
C GLY A 11 1.36 0.87 -24.55
N GLY A 12 0.52 0.17 -23.75
CA GLY A 12 0.88 -1.10 -23.12
C GLY A 12 1.19 -1.00 -21.62
N ASP A 13 1.47 0.20 -21.12
CA ASP A 13 1.62 0.44 -19.68
C ASP A 13 0.25 0.70 -19.03
N LEU A 14 -0.07 -0.11 -18.03
CA LEU A 14 -1.23 0.12 -17.18
C LEU A 14 -0.87 1.08 -16.06
N LEU A 15 -1.62 2.17 -15.98
CA LEU A 15 -1.40 3.24 -14.99
C LEU A 15 -2.67 3.44 -14.17
N ASP A 16 -2.51 3.74 -12.89
CA ASP A 16 -3.58 4.19 -12.01
C ASP A 16 -3.42 5.70 -11.75
N ALA A 17 -4.41 6.49 -12.17
CA ALA A 17 -4.46 7.94 -12.01
C ALA A 17 -5.44 8.31 -10.91
N LYS A 18 -4.91 8.76 -9.76
CA LYS A 18 -5.67 9.24 -8.61
C LYS A 18 -5.84 10.75 -8.69
N ARG A 19 -7.08 11.21 -8.82
CA ARG A 19 -7.43 12.64 -8.82
C ARG A 19 -8.08 13.01 -7.50
N GLN A 20 -7.68 14.14 -6.95
CA GLN A 20 -8.25 14.69 -5.71
C GLN A 20 -8.54 16.17 -5.86
N THR A 21 -9.68 16.61 -5.31
CA THR A 21 -10.06 18.02 -5.21
C THR A 21 -10.42 18.35 -3.76
N GLY A 22 -9.76 19.37 -3.19
CA GLY A 22 -10.04 19.84 -1.84
C GLY A 22 -9.56 18.89 -0.71
N HIS A 23 -8.84 17.82 -1.01
CA HIS A 23 -8.23 16.95 -0.01
C HIS A 23 -6.91 17.54 0.46
N ILE A 24 -6.89 18.05 1.67
CA ILE A 24 -5.70 18.63 2.31
C ILE A 24 -5.46 18.00 3.68
N TYR A 25 -4.19 17.89 4.07
CA TYR A 25 -3.78 17.65 5.44
C TYR A 25 -3.02 18.84 5.98
N ARG A 26 -3.13 19.08 7.28
CA ARG A 26 -2.42 20.14 8.00
C ARG A 26 -1.42 19.52 8.97
N SER A 27 -0.30 20.20 9.17
CA SER A 27 0.71 19.83 10.17
C SER A 27 1.31 21.10 10.77
N LEU A 28 2.08 20.96 11.87
CA LEU A 28 2.79 22.09 12.47
C LEU A 28 3.70 22.83 11.49
N LEU A 29 4.35 22.07 10.57
CA LEU A 29 5.21 22.65 9.54
C LEU A 29 4.45 23.19 8.33
N ARG A 30 3.14 22.90 8.20
CA ARG A 30 2.29 23.31 7.07
C ARG A 30 0.89 23.68 7.55
N PRO A 31 0.75 24.81 8.27
CA PRO A 31 -0.53 25.23 8.89
C PRO A 31 -1.61 25.53 7.85
N PHE A 32 -1.23 25.98 6.66
CA PHE A 32 -2.16 26.27 5.54
C PHE A 32 -2.62 25.02 4.77
N GLY A 33 -2.10 23.85 5.12
CA GLY A 33 -2.44 22.59 4.48
C GLY A 33 -1.64 22.31 3.19
N ARG A 34 -1.55 21.02 2.86
CA ARG A 34 -0.93 20.50 1.64
C ARG A 34 -1.84 19.39 1.08
N PRO A 35 -1.98 19.23 -0.24
CA PRO A 35 -2.73 18.10 -0.80
C PRO A 35 -2.24 16.74 -0.28
N THR A 36 -3.19 15.87 0.10
CA THR A 36 -2.87 14.54 0.64
C THR A 36 -2.12 13.67 -0.36
N VAL A 37 -2.40 13.81 -1.65
CA VAL A 37 -1.68 13.16 -2.74
C VAL A 37 -0.16 13.39 -2.69
N LEU A 38 0.28 14.61 -2.33
CA LEU A 38 1.72 14.91 -2.22
C LEU A 38 2.37 14.19 -1.04
N ARG A 39 1.61 13.95 0.04
CA ARG A 39 2.07 13.14 1.16
C ARG A 39 2.16 11.67 0.76
N GLU A 40 1.19 11.18 0.02
CA GLU A 40 1.20 9.82 -0.52
C GLU A 40 2.38 9.61 -1.47
N GLN A 41 2.68 10.58 -2.35
CA GLN A 41 3.88 10.56 -3.18
C GLN A 41 5.16 10.46 -2.35
N ASP A 42 5.31 11.32 -1.33
CA ASP A 42 6.49 11.31 -0.45
C ASP A 42 6.67 9.92 0.19
N ALA A 43 5.56 9.29 0.63
CA ALA A 43 5.56 7.95 1.20
C ALA A 43 5.96 6.87 0.17
N LEU A 44 5.36 6.88 -1.01
CA LEU A 44 5.68 5.94 -2.11
C LEU A 44 7.17 6.00 -2.45
N LEU A 45 7.73 7.20 -2.62
CA LEU A 45 9.14 7.38 -2.95
C LEU A 45 10.07 6.94 -1.81
N ALA A 46 9.70 7.23 -0.55
CA ALA A 46 10.50 6.83 0.60
C ALA A 46 10.50 5.32 0.80
N LEU A 47 9.34 4.68 0.69
CA LEU A 47 9.20 3.23 0.84
C LEU A 47 9.88 2.47 -0.30
N SER A 48 9.77 2.96 -1.53
CA SER A 48 10.48 2.39 -2.69
C SER A 48 12.00 2.37 -2.50
N ARG A 49 12.59 3.42 -1.87
CA ARG A 49 14.03 3.47 -1.55
C ARG A 49 14.46 2.48 -0.47
N LEU A 50 13.50 1.93 0.28
CA LEU A 50 13.71 0.90 1.29
C LEU A 50 13.40 -0.51 0.76
N ASP A 51 13.23 -0.65 -0.55
CA ASP A 51 12.83 -1.89 -1.21
C ASP A 51 11.49 -2.46 -0.68
N VAL A 52 10.63 -1.59 -0.14
CA VAL A 52 9.25 -1.95 0.17
C VAL A 52 8.46 -1.93 -1.13
N SER A 53 7.75 -3.01 -1.42
CA SER A 53 6.95 -3.14 -2.63
C SER A 53 5.70 -2.24 -2.53
N VAL A 54 5.68 -1.21 -3.34
CA VAL A 54 4.61 -0.21 -3.48
C VAL A 54 4.48 0.21 -4.95
N PRO A 55 3.35 0.79 -5.38
CA PRO A 55 3.22 1.29 -6.75
C PRO A 55 4.30 2.31 -7.11
N LYS A 56 4.90 2.16 -8.28
CA LYS A 56 5.92 3.09 -8.77
C LYS A 56 5.29 4.40 -9.23
N VAL A 57 5.75 5.51 -8.69
CA VAL A 57 5.29 6.84 -9.09
C VAL A 57 5.81 7.20 -10.50
N ILE A 58 4.89 7.64 -11.36
CA ILE A 58 5.18 8.15 -12.71
C ILE A 58 5.08 9.66 -12.73
N PHE A 59 4.01 10.20 -12.13
CA PHE A 59 3.78 11.64 -12.08
C PHE A 59 3.03 12.01 -10.81
N CYS A 60 3.35 13.17 -10.26
CA CYS A 60 2.52 13.79 -9.24
C CYS A 60 2.57 15.31 -9.38
N GLY A 61 1.40 15.94 -9.33
CA GLY A 61 1.28 17.38 -9.41
C GLY A 61 0.08 17.90 -8.63
N ALA A 62 0.16 19.14 -8.18
CA ALA A 62 -0.93 19.82 -7.52
C ALA A 62 -0.94 21.30 -7.87
N GLN A 63 -2.13 21.87 -8.06
CA GLN A 63 -2.35 23.28 -8.34
C GLN A 63 -3.57 23.80 -7.60
N ARG A 64 -3.62 25.10 -7.36
CA ARG A 64 -4.84 25.77 -6.89
C ARG A 64 -5.67 26.21 -8.09
N ASP A 65 -6.96 25.97 -8.03
CA ASP A 65 -7.90 26.50 -9.01
C ASP A 65 -8.24 27.98 -8.69
N PRO A 66 -8.94 28.68 -9.59
CA PRO A 66 -9.33 30.08 -9.39
C PRO A 66 -10.16 30.34 -8.13
N ILE A 67 -10.86 29.34 -7.61
CA ILE A 67 -11.64 29.41 -6.37
C ILE A 67 -10.84 28.90 -5.14
N HIS A 68 -9.51 28.86 -5.26
CA HIS A 68 -8.55 28.49 -4.21
C HIS A 68 -8.66 27.05 -3.68
N LYS A 69 -9.35 26.15 -4.39
CA LYS A 69 -9.33 24.71 -4.08
C LYS A 69 -8.10 24.05 -4.67
N TRP A 70 -7.52 23.12 -3.92
CA TRP A 70 -6.46 22.29 -4.44
C TRP A 70 -7.01 21.22 -5.37
N ARG A 71 -6.43 21.14 -6.55
CA ARG A 71 -6.57 19.98 -7.46
C ARG A 71 -5.24 19.25 -7.54
N ALA A 72 -5.27 17.95 -7.39
CA ALA A 72 -4.06 17.15 -7.38
C ALA A 72 -4.24 15.85 -8.17
N LEU A 73 -3.16 15.41 -8.78
CA LEU A 73 -3.08 14.19 -9.59
C LEU A 73 -1.84 13.41 -9.17
N LEU A 74 -2.02 12.13 -8.88
CA LEU A 74 -0.96 11.15 -8.70
C LEU A 74 -1.15 10.04 -9.73
N VAL A 75 -0.12 9.75 -10.50
CA VAL A 75 -0.11 8.65 -11.47
C VAL A 75 0.97 7.66 -11.05
N THR A 76 0.57 6.41 -10.94
CA THR A 76 1.46 5.29 -10.61
C THR A 76 1.33 4.19 -11.64
N HIS A 77 2.35 3.33 -11.77
CA HIS A 77 2.14 2.06 -12.45
C HIS A 77 1.06 1.27 -11.71
N ALA A 78 0.13 0.69 -12.45
CA ALA A 78 -0.85 -0.22 -11.89
C ALA A 78 -0.15 -1.52 -11.43
N LEU A 79 -0.67 -2.11 -10.36
CA LEU A 79 -0.25 -3.43 -9.90
C LEU A 79 -0.95 -4.50 -10.76
N ASP A 80 -0.41 -4.72 -11.96
CA ASP A 80 -0.98 -5.68 -12.90
C ASP A 80 -0.88 -7.11 -12.40
N GLY A 81 -2.01 -7.84 -12.45
CA GLY A 81 -2.11 -9.20 -11.92
C GLY A 81 -2.15 -9.31 -10.39
N PHE A 82 -2.09 -8.20 -9.66
CA PHE A 82 -2.31 -8.21 -8.22
C PHE A 82 -3.79 -8.07 -7.88
N VAL A 83 -4.20 -8.71 -6.79
CA VAL A 83 -5.54 -8.59 -6.19
C VAL A 83 -5.42 -8.31 -4.70
N GLU A 84 -6.43 -7.70 -4.12
CA GLU A 84 -6.52 -7.55 -2.66
C GLU A 84 -6.45 -8.91 -1.96
N LEU A 85 -5.76 -9.00 -0.84
CA LEU A 85 -5.62 -10.25 -0.10
C LEU A 85 -6.98 -10.82 0.33
N ASP A 86 -7.93 -9.97 0.73
CA ASP A 86 -9.30 -10.41 1.05
C ASP A 86 -10.00 -11.00 -0.17
N HIS A 87 -9.82 -10.40 -1.35
CA HIS A 87 -10.37 -10.92 -2.59
C HIS A 87 -9.70 -12.24 -2.99
N TRP A 88 -8.37 -12.37 -2.80
CA TRP A 88 -7.64 -13.61 -3.06
C TRP A 88 -8.22 -14.78 -2.23
N TYR A 89 -8.51 -14.55 -0.94
CA TYR A 89 -9.19 -15.56 -0.11
C TYR A 89 -10.60 -15.85 -0.60
N ALA A 90 -11.39 -14.82 -0.85
CA ALA A 90 -12.79 -14.95 -1.24
C ALA A 90 -12.98 -15.68 -2.58
N THR A 91 -11.98 -15.64 -3.45
CA THR A 91 -12.01 -16.29 -4.77
C THR A 91 -11.31 -17.65 -4.82
N GLY A 92 -11.05 -18.27 -3.66
CA GLY A 92 -10.43 -19.60 -3.61
C GLY A 92 -8.94 -19.60 -3.95
N GLY A 93 -8.23 -18.53 -3.63
CA GLY A 93 -6.79 -18.44 -3.87
C GLY A 93 -6.00 -19.49 -3.07
N ARG A 94 -6.42 -19.75 -1.82
CA ARG A 94 -5.77 -20.74 -0.96
C ARG A 94 -5.97 -22.16 -1.48
N GLU A 95 -7.17 -22.49 -1.94
CA GLU A 95 -7.47 -23.79 -2.54
C GLU A 95 -6.71 -24.01 -3.84
N ARG A 96 -6.54 -22.96 -4.64
CA ARG A 96 -5.86 -23.00 -5.93
C ARG A 96 -4.34 -23.12 -5.82
N HIS A 97 -3.73 -22.38 -4.89
CA HIS A 97 -2.27 -22.29 -4.74
C HIS A 97 -1.72 -23.12 -3.57
N GLY A 98 -2.60 -23.69 -2.75
CA GLY A 98 -2.25 -24.50 -1.58
C GLY A 98 -1.67 -23.70 -0.41
N GLU A 99 -1.38 -24.42 0.68
CA GLU A 99 -0.76 -23.83 1.87
C GLU A 99 0.61 -23.22 1.58
N ALA A 100 1.38 -23.84 0.68
CA ALA A 100 2.69 -23.31 0.28
C ALA A 100 2.56 -21.92 -0.37
N GLY A 101 1.56 -21.71 -1.25
CA GLY A 101 1.28 -20.40 -1.84
C GLY A 101 0.90 -19.36 -0.79
N HIS A 102 0.07 -19.76 0.19
CA HIS A 102 -0.30 -18.90 1.31
C HIS A 102 0.92 -18.54 2.18
N ASP A 103 1.77 -19.51 2.50
CA ASP A 103 3.00 -19.28 3.27
C ASP A 103 3.94 -18.31 2.56
N ARG A 104 4.03 -18.37 1.23
CA ARG A 104 4.81 -17.41 0.43
C ARG A 104 4.24 -15.99 0.53
N ILE A 105 2.90 -15.85 0.59
CA ILE A 105 2.28 -14.53 0.84
C ILE A 105 2.69 -14.00 2.21
N LEU A 106 2.58 -14.81 3.28
CA LEU A 106 2.95 -14.39 4.63
C LEU A 106 4.42 -13.99 4.71
N GLN A 107 5.31 -14.78 4.11
CA GLN A 107 6.74 -14.47 4.05
C GLN A 107 7.00 -13.13 3.34
N ALA A 108 6.44 -12.93 2.14
CA ALA A 108 6.63 -11.70 1.37
C ALA A 108 6.04 -10.48 2.09
N LEU A 109 4.92 -10.64 2.80
CA LEU A 109 4.32 -9.60 3.64
C LEU A 109 5.24 -9.25 4.82
N ALA A 110 5.73 -10.26 5.55
CA ALA A 110 6.65 -10.07 6.67
C ALA A 110 7.92 -9.31 6.24
N GLU A 111 8.52 -9.66 5.12
CA GLU A 111 9.70 -9.00 4.57
C GLU A 111 9.43 -7.53 4.24
N ASN A 112 8.28 -7.22 3.59
CA ASN A 112 7.89 -5.84 3.30
C ASN A 112 7.68 -5.01 4.57
N LEU A 113 6.97 -5.56 5.55
CA LEU A 113 6.71 -4.91 6.83
C LEU A 113 8.01 -4.71 7.61
N ALA A 114 8.91 -5.69 7.63
CA ALA A 114 10.21 -5.58 8.28
C ALA A 114 11.05 -4.43 7.69
N ARG A 115 11.14 -4.32 6.36
CA ARG A 115 11.84 -3.22 5.69
C ARG A 115 11.22 -1.86 6.02
N MET A 116 9.90 -1.75 5.94
CA MET A 116 9.15 -0.53 6.25
C MET A 116 9.36 -0.10 7.70
N HIS A 117 9.17 -1.00 8.66
CA HIS A 117 9.29 -0.70 10.08
C HIS A 117 10.75 -0.43 10.50
N LYS A 118 11.74 -1.13 9.91
CA LYS A 118 13.17 -0.83 10.12
C LYS A 118 13.50 0.60 9.70
N GLY A 119 12.90 1.09 8.62
CA GLY A 119 12.98 2.48 8.18
C GLY A 119 12.17 3.46 9.05
N ARG A 120 11.55 2.99 10.14
CA ARG A 120 10.68 3.75 11.06
C ARG A 120 9.39 4.28 10.40
N TRP A 121 8.98 3.69 9.28
CA TRP A 121 7.74 4.03 8.61
C TRP A 121 6.58 3.19 9.16
N GLN A 122 5.48 3.85 9.46
CA GLN A 122 4.21 3.27 9.89
C GLN A 122 3.19 3.44 8.76
N HIS A 123 2.50 2.37 8.39
CA HIS A 123 1.41 2.42 7.40
C HIS A 123 0.24 3.26 7.90
N GLY A 124 -0.15 3.05 9.15
CA GLY A 124 -1.21 3.80 9.81
C GLY A 124 -2.63 3.31 9.50
N CYS A 125 -2.80 2.45 8.51
CA CYS A 125 -4.06 1.80 8.11
C CYS A 125 -3.76 0.42 7.52
N LEU A 126 -2.98 -0.40 8.20
CA LEU A 126 -2.59 -1.72 7.69
C LEU A 126 -3.74 -2.72 7.89
N TYR A 127 -4.54 -2.89 6.84
CA TYR A 127 -5.62 -3.87 6.75
C TYR A 127 -5.34 -4.83 5.60
N THR A 128 -5.91 -6.03 5.63
CA THR A 128 -5.76 -7.04 4.57
C THR A 128 -6.20 -6.54 3.20
N LYS A 129 -7.22 -5.69 3.12
CA LYS A 129 -7.64 -5.02 1.88
C LYS A 129 -6.62 -4.04 1.28
N HIS A 130 -5.62 -3.60 2.05
CA HIS A 130 -4.52 -2.75 1.57
C HIS A 130 -3.24 -3.54 1.26
N VAL A 131 -3.30 -4.86 1.44
CA VAL A 131 -2.27 -5.82 1.04
C VAL A 131 -2.70 -6.42 -0.29
N PHE A 132 -1.92 -6.18 -1.32
CA PHE A 132 -2.15 -6.70 -2.66
C PHE A 132 -1.18 -7.84 -2.95
N VAL A 133 -1.69 -8.91 -3.52
CA VAL A 133 -0.92 -10.14 -3.75
C VAL A 133 -1.02 -10.58 -5.20
N ARG A 134 0.06 -11.11 -5.72
CA ARG A 134 0.11 -11.85 -6.99
C ARG A 134 0.76 -13.18 -6.72
N VAL A 135 0.02 -14.27 -6.92
CA VAL A 135 0.51 -15.65 -6.71
C VAL A 135 0.52 -16.37 -8.04
N THR A 136 1.64 -17.01 -8.35
CA THR A 136 1.83 -17.83 -9.55
C THR A 136 2.34 -19.21 -9.17
N GLY A 137 2.04 -20.21 -9.99
CA GLY A 137 2.38 -21.60 -9.69
C GLY A 137 1.45 -22.23 -8.64
N GLU A 138 1.69 -23.49 -8.36
CA GLU A 138 0.90 -24.29 -7.41
C GLU A 138 1.83 -25.10 -6.50
N GLY A 139 1.34 -25.43 -5.29
CA GLY A 139 2.07 -26.22 -4.31
C GLY A 139 3.48 -25.67 -4.05
N GLU A 140 4.49 -26.54 -4.05
CA GLU A 140 5.88 -26.15 -3.75
C GLU A 140 6.50 -25.19 -4.79
N SER A 141 5.95 -25.14 -6.02
CA SER A 141 6.39 -24.19 -7.05
C SER A 141 5.76 -22.80 -6.93
N ALA A 142 4.83 -22.62 -6.00
CA ALA A 142 4.14 -21.36 -5.80
C ALA A 142 5.11 -20.22 -5.45
N ARG A 143 4.90 -19.06 -6.07
CA ARG A 143 5.61 -17.82 -5.80
C ARG A 143 4.59 -16.73 -5.49
N ALA A 144 4.88 -15.91 -4.52
CA ALA A 144 4.02 -14.81 -4.15
C ALA A 144 4.80 -13.49 -4.14
N GLU A 145 4.16 -12.46 -4.63
CA GLU A 145 4.58 -11.07 -4.51
C GLU A 145 3.52 -10.32 -3.72
N VAL A 146 3.97 -9.41 -2.88
CA VAL A 146 3.11 -8.59 -2.04
C VAL A 146 3.44 -7.13 -2.25
N ALA A 147 2.43 -6.28 -2.39
CA ALA A 147 2.57 -4.84 -2.45
C ALA A 147 1.60 -4.16 -1.47
N LEU A 148 2.00 -3.01 -0.93
CA LEU A 148 1.20 -2.22 0.01
C LEU A 148 0.58 -1.01 -0.69
N LEU A 149 -0.71 -0.79 -0.45
CA LEU A 149 -1.48 0.33 -1.00
C LEU A 149 -2.10 1.18 0.12
N ASP A 150 -2.77 2.28 -0.27
CA ASP A 150 -3.42 3.25 0.62
C ASP A 150 -2.44 3.92 1.59
N LEU A 151 -1.41 4.54 1.02
CA LEU A 151 -0.31 5.14 1.77
C LEU A 151 -0.59 6.59 2.24
N GLU A 152 -1.82 7.06 2.15
CA GLU A 152 -2.20 8.43 2.57
C GLU A 152 -1.93 8.72 4.05
N LYS A 153 -2.00 7.69 4.90
CA LYS A 153 -1.79 7.79 6.35
C LYS A 153 -0.38 7.41 6.79
N VAL A 154 0.47 7.02 5.83
CA VAL A 154 1.86 6.66 6.12
C VAL A 154 2.59 7.83 6.76
N ARG A 155 3.39 7.52 7.77
CA ARG A 155 4.17 8.51 8.52
C ARG A 155 5.42 7.90 9.13
N GLN A 156 6.45 8.71 9.24
CA GLN A 156 7.66 8.32 9.95
C GLN A 156 7.46 8.45 11.48
N ARG A 157 7.96 7.49 12.22
CA ARG A 157 7.92 7.44 13.68
C ARG A 157 9.30 7.66 14.27
N LEU A 158 9.37 7.95 15.57
CA LEU A 158 10.65 8.11 16.25
C LEU A 158 11.43 6.79 16.34
N THR A 159 10.72 5.67 16.49
CA THR A 159 11.34 4.35 16.60
C THR A 159 10.64 3.33 15.68
N SER A 160 11.39 2.33 15.25
CA SER A 160 10.87 1.17 14.50
C SER A 160 9.83 0.38 15.33
N ARG A 161 10.06 0.23 16.62
CA ARG A 161 9.15 -0.46 17.54
C ARG A 161 7.77 0.21 17.59
N THR A 162 7.70 1.54 17.63
CA THR A 162 6.44 2.28 17.63
C THR A 162 5.70 2.12 16.31
N ALA A 163 6.43 2.16 15.17
CA ALA A 163 5.87 1.94 13.85
C ALA A 163 5.27 0.53 13.74
N ALA A 164 6.06 -0.49 14.07
CA ALA A 164 5.63 -1.90 14.01
C ALA A 164 4.45 -2.20 14.93
N SER A 165 4.53 -1.79 16.20
CA SER A 165 3.48 -2.10 17.19
C SER A 165 2.09 -1.62 16.76
N HIS A 166 2.01 -0.44 16.15
CA HIS A 166 0.72 0.10 15.68
C HIS A 166 0.17 -0.73 14.51
N ASP A 167 1.00 -0.95 13.50
CA ASP A 167 0.57 -1.61 12.26
C ASP A 167 0.25 -3.08 12.50
N MET A 168 1.07 -3.78 13.29
CA MET A 168 0.84 -5.19 13.63
C MET A 168 -0.44 -5.37 14.45
N LYS A 169 -0.76 -4.45 15.38
CA LYS A 169 -2.05 -4.47 16.08
C LYS A 169 -3.23 -4.26 15.15
N GLN A 170 -3.10 -3.36 14.17
CA GLN A 170 -4.16 -3.15 13.19
C GLN A 170 -4.34 -4.37 12.28
N LEU A 171 -3.26 -4.91 11.75
CA LEU A 171 -3.31 -6.10 10.90
C LEU A 171 -3.94 -7.28 11.64
N ARG A 172 -3.53 -7.55 12.90
CA ARG A 172 -4.09 -8.63 13.70
C ARG A 172 -5.59 -8.47 13.95
N ARG A 173 -6.06 -7.25 14.19
CA ARG A 173 -7.49 -6.97 14.41
C ARG A 173 -8.33 -7.13 13.16
N HIS A 174 -7.76 -6.92 11.99
CA HIS A 174 -8.46 -6.86 10.71
C HIS A 174 -8.01 -7.96 9.73
N SER A 175 -7.42 -9.04 10.24
CA SER A 175 -7.10 -10.24 9.48
C SER A 175 -7.75 -11.46 10.09
N SER A 176 -7.91 -12.50 9.29
CA SER A 176 -8.37 -13.82 9.72
C SER A 176 -7.21 -14.82 9.94
N PHE A 177 -5.98 -14.31 10.10
CA PHE A 177 -4.81 -15.17 10.31
C PHE A 177 -4.94 -15.94 11.61
N SER A 178 -4.68 -17.25 11.54
CA SER A 178 -4.56 -18.11 12.72
C SER A 178 -3.31 -17.73 13.55
N ASP A 179 -3.21 -18.21 14.77
CA ASP A 179 -2.04 -17.94 15.61
C ASP A 179 -0.75 -18.46 14.98
N SER A 180 -0.77 -19.64 14.34
CA SER A 180 0.40 -20.19 13.64
C SER A 180 0.79 -19.37 12.40
N GLU A 181 -0.15 -18.80 11.69
CA GLU A 181 0.11 -17.88 10.57
C GLU A 181 0.66 -16.54 11.07
N TRP A 182 0.15 -16.09 12.22
CA TRP A 182 0.62 -14.86 12.84
C TRP A 182 2.08 -14.95 13.32
N GLU A 183 2.52 -16.12 13.76
CA GLU A 183 3.92 -16.38 14.14
C GLU A 183 4.91 -16.27 12.97
N LYS A 184 4.41 -16.33 11.73
CA LYS A 184 5.22 -16.17 10.51
C LYS A 184 5.41 -14.69 10.09
N LEU A 185 4.67 -13.77 10.72
CA LEU A 185 4.69 -12.33 10.45
C LEU A 185 5.53 -11.57 11.48
#